data_df5cb0be30b3930f97ab725c321e84b9
#
_entry.id   df5cb0be30b3930f97ab725c321e84b9
#
_cell.length_a   1.000
_cell.length_b   1.000
_cell.length_c   1.000
_cell.angle_alpha   90.00
_cell.angle_beta   90.00
_cell.angle_gamma   90.00
#
_symmetry.space_group_name_H-M   'P 1'
#
loop_
_entity.id
_entity.type
_entity.pdbx_description
1 polymer ?
#
loop_
_entity_poly.entity_id
_entity_poly.type
_entity_poly.pdbx_seq_one_letter_code
_entity_poly.pdbx_strand_id
1 'polypeptide(L)'
;MTTADARPEHSALIRYGYICAAAVFILSFLLYYATLAPTVTLVDSGELLLAAKTVGVAHPPGFPLYVMLAHVASLFPWGNMATRVHVLSAVFAALAAAMMTLIVIEASLASSASRPKEKSKQKSKKKARVAKDDEKNTLDAGLAHVSFTELAAKLAPAVAAGLLFAFSRTLWAYAPI
;
A
#
# COMPACT_ATOMS: atom_id res chain seq x y z
N MET A 1 24.40 2.11 20.50
CA MET A 1 23.88 1.89 19.15
C MET A 1 23.05 3.11 18.77
N THR A 2 23.67 4.07 18.12
CA THR A 2 23.18 5.45 17.91
C THR A 2 22.29 5.51 16.68
N THR A 3 21.02 5.84 16.88
CA THR A 3 19.97 6.00 15.85
C THR A 3 20.02 7.36 15.15
N ALA A 4 21.19 7.92 14.94
CA ALA A 4 21.36 9.28 14.41
C ALA A 4 22.19 9.24 13.13
N ASP A 5 21.58 8.85 12.02
CA ASP A 5 21.84 9.41 10.67
C ASP A 5 20.85 8.86 9.62
N ALA A 6 19.58 8.95 9.89
CA ALA A 6 18.58 8.78 8.83
C ALA A 6 18.67 10.00 7.91
N ARG A 7 19.30 9.84 6.75
CA ARG A 7 19.39 10.91 5.73
C ARG A 7 18.00 11.50 5.51
N PRO A 8 17.85 12.84 5.46
CA PRO A 8 16.55 13.49 5.34
C PRO A 8 15.72 12.99 4.15
N GLU A 9 16.37 12.51 3.10
CA GLU A 9 15.74 11.85 1.95
C GLU A 9 15.00 10.55 2.31
N HIS A 10 15.52 9.76 3.24
CA HIS A 10 14.92 8.50 3.64
C HIS A 10 13.62 8.72 4.43
N SER A 11 13.62 9.69 5.33
CA SER A 11 12.44 10.05 6.12
C SER A 11 11.33 10.67 5.24
N ALA A 12 11.69 11.47 4.24
CA ALA A 12 10.74 12.02 3.28
C ALA A 12 10.11 10.91 2.43
N LEU A 13 10.89 9.97 1.90
CA LEU A 13 10.39 8.84 1.11
C LEU A 13 9.41 7.98 1.90
N ILE A 14 9.72 7.70 3.18
CA ILE A 14 8.82 6.95 4.06
C ILE A 14 7.51 7.71 4.25
N ARG A 15 7.54 8.99 4.58
CA ARG A 15 6.33 9.82 4.76
C ARG A 15 5.44 9.82 3.52
N TYR A 16 6.01 10.10 2.36
CA TYR A 16 5.26 10.08 1.10
C TYR A 16 4.80 8.68 0.73
N GLY A 17 5.56 7.65 1.11
CA GLY A 17 5.18 6.25 0.96
C GLY A 17 3.89 5.91 1.71
N TYR A 18 3.77 6.32 2.97
CA TYR A 18 2.54 6.15 3.74
C TYR A 18 1.37 6.93 3.16
N ILE A 19 1.61 8.14 2.66
CA ILE A 19 0.56 8.95 1.99
C ILE A 19 0.07 8.24 0.73
N CYS A 20 0.97 7.71 -0.09
CA CYS A 20 0.62 6.94 -1.28
C CYS A 20 -0.16 5.66 -0.92
N ALA A 21 0.27 4.92 0.10
CA ALA A 21 -0.44 3.72 0.56
C ALA A 21 -1.84 4.06 1.09
N ALA A 22 -1.98 5.15 1.83
CA ALA A 22 -3.28 5.65 2.28
C ALA A 22 -4.18 6.06 1.10
N ALA A 23 -3.63 6.71 0.09
CA ALA A 23 -4.37 7.06 -1.14
C ALA A 23 -4.83 5.80 -1.90
N VAL A 24 -3.97 4.78 -2.03
CA VAL A 24 -4.33 3.49 -2.63
C VAL A 24 -5.42 2.80 -1.82
N PHE A 25 -5.32 2.80 -0.49
CA PHE A 25 -6.36 2.26 0.39
C PHE A 25 -7.71 2.94 0.15
N ILE A 26 -7.74 4.28 0.22
CA ILE A 26 -8.98 5.05 0.08
C ILE A 26 -9.60 4.83 -1.30
N LEU A 27 -8.80 4.90 -2.36
CA LEU A 27 -9.28 4.72 -3.73
C LEU A 27 -9.85 3.31 -3.94
N SER A 28 -9.11 2.28 -3.51
CA SER A 28 -9.55 0.88 -3.63
C SER A 28 -10.81 0.63 -2.79
N PHE A 29 -10.85 1.14 -1.56
CA PHE A 29 -12.00 0.98 -0.68
C PHE A 29 -13.25 1.65 -1.25
N LEU A 30 -13.15 2.90 -1.72
CA LEU A 30 -14.28 3.61 -2.33
C LEU A 30 -14.82 2.87 -3.55
N LEU A 31 -13.93 2.32 -4.35
CA LEU A 31 -14.32 1.57 -5.54
C LEU A 31 -15.02 0.26 -5.16
N TYR A 32 -14.46 -0.52 -4.22
CA TYR A 32 -15.10 -1.73 -3.73
C TYR A 32 -16.44 -1.44 -3.08
N TYR A 33 -16.52 -0.36 -2.29
CA TYR A 33 -17.77 0.07 -1.68
C TYR A 33 -18.83 0.46 -2.72
N ALA A 34 -18.45 1.15 -3.79
CA ALA A 34 -19.33 1.54 -4.87
C ALA A 34 -19.84 0.34 -5.69
N THR A 35 -19.07 -0.75 -5.73
CA THR A 35 -19.42 -1.98 -6.46
C THR A 35 -19.92 -3.10 -5.55
N LEU A 36 -20.15 -2.79 -4.27
CA LEU A 36 -20.54 -3.75 -3.25
C LEU A 36 -21.89 -4.42 -3.60
N ALA A 37 -21.95 -5.73 -3.48
CA ALA A 37 -23.21 -6.43 -3.63
C ALA A 37 -24.16 -6.08 -2.46
N PRO A 38 -25.39 -5.63 -2.76
CA PRO A 38 -26.32 -5.17 -1.72
C PRO A 38 -26.95 -6.32 -0.92
N THR A 39 -26.82 -7.54 -1.40
CA THR A 39 -27.45 -8.75 -0.82
C THR A 39 -26.52 -9.95 -0.94
N VAL A 40 -27.00 -11.10 -0.46
CA VAL A 40 -26.31 -12.38 -0.62
C VAL A 40 -26.06 -12.68 -2.08
N THR A 41 -24.82 -13.01 -2.41
CA THR A 41 -24.39 -13.37 -3.75
C THR A 41 -24.38 -14.89 -3.94
N LEU A 42 -24.14 -15.30 -5.19
CA LEU A 42 -23.94 -16.72 -5.51
C LEU A 42 -22.65 -17.26 -4.86
N VAL A 43 -22.51 -18.59 -4.86
CA VAL A 43 -21.41 -19.32 -4.23
C VAL A 43 -21.61 -19.38 -2.70
N ASP A 44 -20.55 -19.36 -1.92
CA ASP A 44 -20.55 -19.65 -0.49
C ASP A 44 -20.95 -18.46 0.40
N SER A 45 -21.29 -17.30 -0.20
CA SER A 45 -21.62 -16.06 0.51
C SER A 45 -22.75 -16.26 1.53
N GLY A 46 -23.82 -16.97 1.15
CA GLY A 46 -24.96 -17.23 2.03
C GLY A 46 -24.59 -18.12 3.23
N GLU A 47 -23.79 -19.15 3.02
CA GLU A 47 -23.33 -20.04 4.07
C GLU A 47 -22.40 -19.30 5.05
N LEU A 48 -21.45 -18.53 4.54
CA LEU A 48 -20.54 -17.73 5.36
C LEU A 48 -21.27 -16.68 6.19
N LEU A 49 -22.29 -16.04 5.62
CA LEU A 49 -23.15 -15.10 6.35
C LEU A 49 -23.95 -15.79 7.45
N LEU A 50 -24.50 -17.00 7.17
CA LEU A 50 -25.20 -17.78 8.17
C LEU A 50 -24.26 -18.23 9.28
N ALA A 51 -23.08 -18.75 8.93
CA ALA A 51 -22.06 -19.13 9.91
C ALA A 51 -21.64 -17.92 10.75
N ALA A 52 -21.45 -16.75 10.17
CA ALA A 52 -21.16 -15.52 10.90
C ALA A 52 -22.28 -15.12 11.86
N LYS A 53 -23.54 -15.24 11.44
CA LYS A 53 -24.70 -14.91 12.29
C LYS A 53 -24.82 -15.81 13.50
N THR A 54 -24.61 -17.10 13.33
CA THR A 54 -24.80 -18.12 14.36
C THR A 54 -23.51 -18.48 15.12
N VAL A 55 -22.39 -17.86 14.76
CA VAL A 55 -21.04 -18.27 15.21
C VAL A 55 -20.79 -19.76 14.94
N GLY A 56 -21.32 -20.23 13.81
CA GLY A 56 -21.25 -21.64 13.39
C GLY A 56 -19.96 -21.95 12.65
N VAL A 57 -19.88 -23.17 12.15
CA VAL A 57 -18.75 -23.65 11.32
C VAL A 57 -19.23 -23.74 9.88
N ALA A 58 -18.54 -23.01 8.98
CA ALA A 58 -18.74 -23.15 7.54
C ALA A 58 -18.12 -24.47 7.03
N HIS A 59 -18.37 -24.79 5.76
CA HIS A 59 -17.72 -25.95 5.11
C HIS A 59 -16.20 -25.96 5.30
N PRO A 60 -15.53 -27.12 5.25
CA PRO A 60 -14.06 -27.16 5.40
C PRO A 60 -13.33 -26.23 4.42
N PRO A 61 -12.36 -25.43 4.92
CA PRO A 61 -11.66 -25.49 6.20
C PRO A 61 -12.30 -24.73 7.38
N GLY A 62 -13.56 -24.27 7.29
CA GLY A 62 -14.32 -23.68 8.40
C GLY A 62 -14.12 -22.17 8.61
N PHE A 63 -13.08 -21.56 8.11
CA PHE A 63 -12.76 -20.13 8.13
C PHE A 63 -12.98 -19.41 9.49
N PRO A 64 -12.47 -19.94 10.63
CA PRO A 64 -12.89 -19.48 11.96
C PRO A 64 -12.61 -17.98 12.18
N LEU A 65 -11.45 -17.48 11.74
CA LEU A 65 -11.11 -16.05 11.88
C LEU A 65 -12.08 -15.16 11.09
N TYR A 66 -12.40 -15.57 9.86
CA TYR A 66 -13.35 -14.82 9.04
C TYR A 66 -14.74 -14.80 9.67
N VAL A 67 -15.24 -15.95 10.12
CA VAL A 67 -16.55 -16.08 10.75
C VAL A 67 -16.65 -15.19 12.00
N MET A 68 -15.62 -15.19 12.85
CA MET A 68 -15.57 -14.34 14.05
C MET A 68 -15.58 -12.84 13.70
N LEU A 69 -14.75 -12.42 12.74
CA LEU A 69 -14.71 -11.02 12.31
C LEU A 69 -16.01 -10.60 11.63
N ALA A 70 -16.60 -11.46 10.80
CA ALA A 70 -17.88 -11.23 10.14
C ALA A 70 -19.03 -11.17 11.17
N HIS A 71 -18.97 -11.99 12.25
CA HIS A 71 -19.91 -11.88 13.35
C HIS A 71 -19.83 -10.50 14.01
N VAL A 72 -18.62 -10.03 14.35
CA VAL A 72 -18.43 -8.70 14.93
C VAL A 72 -18.95 -7.59 13.97
N ALA A 73 -18.66 -7.70 12.67
CA ALA A 73 -19.19 -6.77 11.68
C ALA A 73 -20.72 -6.79 11.63
N SER A 74 -21.35 -7.96 11.81
CA SER A 74 -22.81 -8.11 11.81
C SER A 74 -23.52 -7.39 12.96
N LEU A 75 -22.82 -7.07 14.04
CA LEU A 75 -23.37 -6.39 15.22
C LEU A 75 -23.54 -4.88 15.03
N PHE A 76 -22.92 -4.29 14.00
CA PHE A 76 -23.05 -2.85 13.76
C PHE A 76 -24.50 -2.48 13.37
N PRO A 77 -25.05 -1.34 13.84
CA PRO A 77 -26.45 -0.98 13.69
C PRO A 77 -26.75 -0.21 12.38
N TRP A 78 -26.18 -0.64 11.25
CA TRP A 78 -26.42 0.01 9.95
C TRP A 78 -26.56 -1.00 8.81
N GLY A 79 -27.36 -0.69 7.79
CA GLY A 79 -27.54 -1.54 6.63
C GLY A 79 -28.08 -2.95 6.96
N ASN A 80 -28.05 -3.84 5.98
CA ASN A 80 -28.33 -5.25 6.18
C ASN A 80 -27.07 -6.03 6.56
N MET A 81 -27.23 -7.26 7.01
CA MET A 81 -26.12 -8.10 7.45
C MET A 81 -25.11 -8.38 6.33
N ALA A 82 -25.60 -8.67 5.11
CA ALA A 82 -24.74 -8.95 3.97
C ALA A 82 -23.85 -7.74 3.67
N THR A 83 -24.42 -6.54 3.60
CA THR A 83 -23.65 -5.30 3.37
C THR A 83 -22.57 -5.09 4.41
N ARG A 84 -22.83 -5.34 5.69
CA ARG A 84 -21.83 -5.16 6.77
C ARG A 84 -20.64 -6.09 6.60
N VAL A 85 -20.91 -7.37 6.30
CA VAL A 85 -19.86 -8.37 6.10
C VAL A 85 -19.10 -8.10 4.80
N HIS A 86 -19.77 -7.71 3.74
CA HIS A 86 -19.12 -7.34 2.48
C HIS A 86 -18.23 -6.09 2.63
N VAL A 87 -18.65 -5.09 3.40
CA VAL A 87 -17.79 -3.93 3.73
C VAL A 87 -16.54 -4.36 4.48
N LEU A 88 -16.65 -5.30 5.41
CA LEU A 88 -15.49 -5.86 6.09
C LEU A 88 -14.50 -6.48 5.07
N SER A 89 -14.99 -7.27 4.14
CA SER A 89 -14.18 -7.87 3.06
C SER A 89 -13.51 -6.79 2.20
N ALA A 90 -14.25 -5.74 1.82
CA ALA A 90 -13.74 -4.60 1.06
C ALA A 90 -12.63 -3.84 1.80
N VAL A 91 -12.76 -3.65 3.12
CA VAL A 91 -11.71 -3.05 3.96
C VAL A 91 -10.43 -3.88 3.94
N PHE A 92 -10.53 -5.19 4.15
CA PHE A 92 -9.35 -6.06 4.13
C PHE A 92 -8.69 -6.14 2.75
N ALA A 93 -9.48 -6.16 1.67
CA ALA A 93 -8.97 -6.14 0.31
C ALA A 93 -8.23 -4.81 0.00
N ALA A 94 -8.80 -3.68 0.38
CA ALA A 94 -8.16 -2.37 0.22
C ALA A 94 -6.88 -2.25 1.08
N LEU A 95 -6.90 -2.81 2.30
CA LEU A 95 -5.72 -2.86 3.17
C LEU A 95 -4.60 -3.70 2.56
N ALA A 96 -4.93 -4.84 1.96
CA ALA A 96 -3.95 -5.68 1.25
C ALA A 96 -3.30 -4.93 0.07
N ALA A 97 -4.06 -4.14 -0.70
CA ALA A 97 -3.53 -3.30 -1.77
C ALA A 97 -2.59 -2.20 -1.24
N ALA A 98 -2.94 -1.56 -0.13
CA ALA A 98 -2.09 -0.57 0.52
C ALA A 98 -0.81 -1.20 1.06
N MET A 99 -0.88 -2.37 1.69
CA MET A 99 0.30 -3.11 2.16
C MET A 99 1.21 -3.52 1.01
N MET A 100 0.66 -3.92 -0.14
CA MET A 100 1.45 -4.21 -1.33
C MET A 100 2.25 -2.99 -1.79
N THR A 101 1.63 -1.79 -1.75
CA THR A 101 2.32 -0.52 -2.05
C THR A 101 3.50 -0.31 -1.10
N LEU A 102 3.31 -0.49 0.22
CA LEU A 102 4.38 -0.34 1.21
C LEU A 102 5.51 -1.35 1.01
N ILE A 103 5.19 -2.62 0.74
CA ILE A 103 6.19 -3.67 0.47
C ILE A 103 7.08 -3.29 -0.72
N VAL A 104 6.49 -2.77 -1.80
CA VAL A 104 7.26 -2.37 -2.99
C VAL A 104 8.14 -1.15 -2.68
N ILE A 105 7.68 -0.21 -1.85
CA ILE A 105 8.49 0.93 -1.41
C ILE A 105 9.70 0.44 -0.60
N GLU A 106 9.47 -0.40 0.41
CA GLU A 106 10.54 -0.95 1.24
C GLU A 106 11.55 -1.78 0.43
N ALA A 107 11.08 -2.61 -0.49
CA ALA A 107 11.94 -3.37 -1.40
C ALA A 107 12.78 -2.46 -2.30
N SER A 108 12.21 -1.35 -2.78
CA SER A 108 12.93 -0.35 -3.59
C SER A 108 14.02 0.36 -2.78
N LEU A 109 13.74 0.69 -1.52
CA LEU A 109 14.71 1.30 -0.61
C LEU A 109 15.85 0.33 -0.28
N ALA A 110 15.54 -0.93 0.04
CA ALA A 110 16.52 -1.96 0.31
C ALA A 110 17.43 -2.24 -0.91
N SER A 111 16.86 -2.30 -2.10
CA SER A 111 17.60 -2.48 -3.35
C SER A 111 18.54 -1.30 -3.66
N SER A 112 18.12 -0.09 -3.31
CA SER A 112 18.97 1.11 -3.48
C SER A 112 20.15 1.13 -2.51
N ALA A 113 19.98 0.58 -1.33
CA ALA A 113 21.06 0.47 -0.31
C ALA A 113 22.11 -0.59 -0.68
N SER A 114 21.74 -1.66 -1.37
CA SER A 114 22.63 -2.76 -1.74
C SER A 114 23.38 -2.57 -3.06
N ARG A 115 23.15 -1.49 -3.83
CA ARG A 115 23.94 -1.22 -5.05
C ARG A 115 25.35 -0.80 -4.70
N PRO A 116 26.39 -1.56 -5.12
CA PRO A 116 27.79 -1.19 -4.88
C PRO A 116 28.09 0.18 -5.50
N LYS A 117 28.85 1.02 -4.77
CA LYS A 117 29.26 2.37 -5.18
C LYS A 117 30.25 2.41 -6.37
N GLU A 118 30.18 1.49 -7.30
CA GLU A 118 31.13 1.40 -8.41
C GLU A 118 30.95 2.49 -9.46
N LYS A 119 29.73 3.06 -9.60
CA LYS A 119 29.47 4.14 -10.57
C LYS A 119 29.85 5.54 -10.07
N SER A 120 30.18 5.72 -8.79
CA SER A 120 30.59 7.04 -8.25
C SER A 120 32.02 7.41 -8.60
N LYS A 121 32.93 6.44 -8.76
CA LYS A 121 34.35 6.71 -9.10
C LYS A 121 34.55 7.26 -10.53
N GLN A 122 33.66 6.92 -11.45
CA GLN A 122 33.77 7.39 -12.84
C GLN A 122 33.20 8.83 -13.02
N LYS A 123 32.17 9.17 -12.22
CA LYS A 123 31.59 10.53 -12.21
C LYS A 123 32.47 11.54 -11.48
N SER A 124 33.22 11.12 -10.46
CA SER A 124 34.15 11.95 -9.69
C SER A 124 35.36 12.39 -10.55
N LYS A 125 35.89 11.51 -11.40
CA LYS A 125 37.01 11.90 -12.30
C LYS A 125 36.59 12.91 -13.40
N LYS A 126 35.32 12.93 -13.81
CA LYS A 126 34.82 13.89 -14.80
C LYS A 126 34.48 15.24 -14.16
N LYS A 127 34.09 15.26 -12.87
CA LYS A 127 33.74 16.47 -12.13
C LYS A 127 34.96 17.26 -11.65
N ALA A 128 36.06 16.60 -11.40
CA ALA A 128 37.31 17.26 -10.99
C ALA A 128 37.98 18.09 -12.09
N ARG A 129 37.57 17.94 -13.35
CA ARG A 129 38.07 18.76 -14.48
C ARG A 129 37.24 20.03 -14.75
N VAL A 130 36.01 20.11 -14.21
CA VAL A 130 35.11 21.26 -14.43
C VAL A 130 35.04 22.20 -13.22
N ALA A 131 35.55 21.80 -12.06
CA ALA A 131 35.40 22.52 -10.79
C ALA A 131 36.42 23.66 -10.58
N LYS A 132 36.98 24.23 -11.64
CA LYS A 132 37.92 25.38 -11.49
C LYS A 132 37.29 26.75 -11.80
N ASP A 133 36.02 26.77 -12.23
CA ASP A 133 35.40 28.04 -12.67
C ASP A 133 34.14 28.47 -11.89
N ASP A 134 33.68 27.71 -10.86
CA ASP A 134 32.41 28.01 -10.17
C ASP A 134 32.53 28.20 -8.65
N GLU A 135 33.57 28.94 -8.18
CA GLU A 135 33.72 29.27 -6.73
C GLU A 135 32.85 30.46 -6.27
N LYS A 136 31.80 30.82 -7.00
CA LYS A 136 31.04 32.03 -6.66
C LYS A 136 29.55 31.85 -6.39
N ASN A 137 29.04 30.61 -6.34
CA ASN A 137 27.59 30.37 -6.16
C ASN A 137 27.23 29.33 -5.09
N THR A 138 28.01 29.19 -4.01
CA THR A 138 27.80 28.17 -2.99
C THR A 138 27.23 28.68 -1.67
N LEU A 139 26.32 29.66 -1.69
CA LEU A 139 25.69 30.16 -0.46
C LEU A 139 24.19 29.82 -0.34
N ASP A 140 23.56 29.17 -1.35
CA ASP A 140 22.12 28.87 -1.34
C ASP A 140 21.77 27.38 -1.43
N ALA A 141 22.68 26.46 -1.21
CA ALA A 141 22.44 25.01 -1.29
C ALA A 141 22.19 24.32 0.07
N GLY A 142 21.54 25.01 0.99
CA GLY A 142 21.27 24.52 2.35
C GLY A 142 19.97 23.72 2.53
N LEU A 143 19.15 23.53 1.50
CA LEU A 143 17.96 22.71 1.53
C LEU A 143 18.09 21.63 0.47
N ALA A 144 18.37 20.40 0.87
CA ALA A 144 18.32 19.22 -0.01
C ALA A 144 16.89 19.08 -0.55
N HIS A 145 16.58 19.77 -1.62
CA HIS A 145 15.32 19.66 -2.33
C HIS A 145 15.33 18.29 -3.03
N VAL A 146 14.71 17.29 -2.40
CA VAL A 146 14.45 16.01 -3.07
C VAL A 146 13.67 16.35 -4.34
N SER A 147 14.27 16.12 -5.50
CA SER A 147 13.62 16.48 -6.77
C SER A 147 12.30 15.71 -6.86
N PHE A 148 11.20 16.40 -7.15
CA PHE A 148 9.89 15.79 -7.35
C PHE A 148 9.96 14.63 -8.35
N THR A 149 10.79 14.73 -9.36
CA THR A 149 10.99 13.67 -10.37
C THR A 149 11.65 12.41 -9.79
N GLU A 150 12.60 12.53 -8.87
CA GLU A 150 13.21 11.38 -8.20
C GLU A 150 12.25 10.72 -7.22
N LEU A 151 11.47 11.52 -6.50
CA LEU A 151 10.43 11.03 -5.60
C LEU A 151 9.35 10.27 -6.38
N ALA A 152 8.83 10.88 -7.44
CA ALA A 152 7.84 10.27 -8.33
C ALA A 152 8.36 8.98 -8.96
N ALA A 153 9.60 8.94 -9.45
CA ALA A 153 10.19 7.74 -10.05
C ALA A 153 10.31 6.56 -9.07
N LYS A 154 10.46 6.82 -7.77
CA LYS A 154 10.52 5.79 -6.72
C LYS A 154 9.14 5.36 -6.24
N LEU A 155 8.16 6.27 -6.19
CA LEU A 155 6.81 6.00 -5.66
C LEU A 155 5.84 5.49 -6.73
N ALA A 156 5.97 5.93 -7.99
CA ALA A 156 5.06 5.53 -9.06
C ALA A 156 4.96 4.01 -9.27
N PRO A 157 6.07 3.23 -9.32
CA PRO A 157 5.97 1.78 -9.47
C PRO A 157 5.30 1.10 -8.27
N ALA A 158 5.45 1.64 -7.06
CA ALA A 158 4.82 1.10 -5.87
C ALA A 158 3.29 1.35 -5.88
N VAL A 159 2.87 2.55 -6.24
CA VAL A 159 1.44 2.87 -6.42
C VAL A 159 0.84 2.02 -7.54
N ALA A 160 1.54 1.90 -8.67
CA ALA A 160 1.09 1.06 -9.78
C ALA A 160 0.94 -0.41 -9.35
N ALA A 161 1.88 -0.96 -8.58
CA ALA A 161 1.80 -2.33 -8.08
C ALA A 161 0.60 -2.53 -7.13
N GLY A 162 0.36 -1.58 -6.22
CA GLY A 162 -0.81 -1.62 -5.32
C GLY A 162 -2.13 -1.55 -6.08
N LEU A 163 -2.25 -0.67 -7.07
CA LEU A 163 -3.45 -0.55 -7.89
C LEU A 163 -3.64 -1.79 -8.79
N LEU A 164 -2.60 -2.28 -9.45
CA LEU A 164 -2.68 -3.50 -10.24
C LEU A 164 -3.11 -4.70 -9.38
N PHE A 165 -2.62 -4.77 -8.15
CA PHE A 165 -3.05 -5.80 -7.20
C PHE A 165 -4.52 -5.61 -6.82
N ALA A 166 -4.97 -4.39 -6.49
CA ALA A 166 -6.38 -4.08 -6.18
C ALA A 166 -7.32 -4.44 -7.33
N PHE A 167 -6.90 -4.20 -8.57
CA PHE A 167 -7.67 -4.52 -9.79
C PHE A 167 -7.42 -5.93 -10.31
N SER A 168 -6.64 -6.77 -9.61
CA SER A 168 -6.48 -8.16 -10.01
C SER A 168 -7.83 -8.87 -10.03
N ARG A 169 -8.05 -9.72 -11.03
CA ARG A 169 -9.33 -10.43 -11.21
C ARG A 169 -9.76 -11.17 -9.94
N THR A 170 -8.80 -11.77 -9.23
CA THR A 170 -9.09 -12.53 -8.01
C THR A 170 -9.55 -11.61 -6.89
N LEU A 171 -8.80 -10.53 -6.60
CA LEU A 171 -9.16 -9.62 -5.51
C LEU A 171 -10.47 -8.89 -5.79
N TRP A 172 -10.64 -8.43 -7.05
CA TRP A 172 -11.87 -7.77 -7.48
C TRP A 172 -13.11 -8.67 -7.38
N ALA A 173 -12.98 -9.95 -7.71
CA ALA A 173 -14.10 -10.89 -7.67
C ALA A 173 -14.59 -11.18 -6.24
N TYR A 174 -13.69 -11.09 -5.24
CA TYR A 174 -14.02 -11.48 -3.86
C TYR A 174 -14.12 -10.31 -2.88
N ALA A 175 -13.61 -9.13 -3.22
CA ALA A 175 -13.64 -7.98 -2.32
C ALA A 175 -15.05 -7.39 -2.09
N PRO A 176 -15.92 -7.27 -3.11
CA PRO A 176 -17.24 -6.68 -2.95
C PRO A 176 -18.34 -7.71 -2.66
N ILE A 177 -17.98 -8.98 -2.42
CA ILE A 177 -18.95 -10.09 -2.18
C ILE A 177 -19.11 -10.34 -0.70
#